data_b80cd6be4e84ad92e0938a96d7d2f229
#
_entry.id   b80cd6be4e84ad92e0938a96d7d2f229
#
_cell.length_a   1.000
_cell.length_b   1.000
_cell.length_c   1.000
_cell.angle_alpha   90.00
_cell.angle_beta   90.00
_cell.angle_gamma   90.00
#
_symmetry.space_group_name_H-M   'P 1'
#
loop_
_entity.id
_entity.type
_entity.pdbx_description
1 polymer ?
#
loop_
_entity_poly.entity_id
_entity_poly.type
_entity_poly.pdbx_seq_one_letter_code
_entity_poly.pdbx_strand_id
1 'polypeptide(L)'
;QRLDFSDARHLVARSALGQEWDMVDQLKGRSRADAVNILLSRKENKTPALPSMTPWNNIMKMSTHSNTGKRNARMQMGRESVRLKQWWMQHLLTTKAPVQERMTIFWHNHFTSSFDKVQQPKIMYMQNQLLRENSMGNFAVMLRKMSRDPAMLIYLDGSLNKKGKPNENFARELLELFTLGRGHYTEQDIKAAAIAFTGWGADRHQGKFVYDPTENEGKRVKFLNQWVETGDQVLDVLLKQHRTAEHIAEKFWHEFVSYHRPPAGVIRKWGNVFRASNYQIATLFKEVLNSNEFWDARYRGNLIKSPVDLLVGTLRSLPYPRPAVDELVRTSQLLGQDLLDPPNVKGWTGGKQWIDTQTLLVRTSLLNRLTRHTKASAHVEQRLPKTENGEEVVNWLLPRKPSLALPTTPGKLRLVKALVLDPTYQLK
;
A
#
# COMPACT_ATOMS: atom_id res chain seq x y z
N GLN A 1 -1.20 28.04 -11.27
CA GLN A 1 0.16 28.11 -10.72
C GLN A 1 1.03 27.05 -11.41
N ARG A 2 2.23 27.45 -11.86
CA ARG A 2 3.26 26.53 -12.36
C ARG A 2 4.07 26.00 -11.18
N LEU A 3 4.42 24.71 -11.22
CA LEU A 3 5.21 24.06 -10.17
C LEU A 3 6.65 24.55 -10.21
N ASP A 4 7.19 24.97 -9.07
CA ASP A 4 8.62 25.05 -8.89
C ASP A 4 9.22 23.66 -8.64
N PHE A 5 10.53 23.56 -8.42
CA PHE A 5 11.20 22.29 -8.19
C PHE A 5 10.72 21.61 -6.89
N SER A 6 10.50 22.39 -5.83
CA SER A 6 10.03 21.87 -4.52
C SER A 6 8.57 21.37 -4.62
N ASP A 7 7.73 22.06 -5.40
CA ASP A 7 6.37 21.64 -5.71
C ASP A 7 6.35 20.28 -6.47
N ALA A 8 7.14 20.19 -7.55
CA ALA A 8 7.26 18.97 -8.34
C ALA A 8 7.77 17.79 -7.49
N ARG A 9 8.81 18.06 -6.67
CA ARG A 9 9.32 17.06 -5.72
C ARG A 9 8.26 16.62 -4.71
N HIS A 10 7.48 17.56 -4.14
CA HIS A 10 6.41 17.25 -3.20
C HIS A 10 5.38 16.31 -3.83
N LEU A 11 4.92 16.62 -5.05
CA LEU A 11 3.98 15.78 -5.80
C LEU A 11 4.52 14.36 -5.98
N VAL A 12 5.75 14.22 -6.47
CA VAL A 12 6.36 12.90 -6.74
C VAL A 12 6.58 12.12 -5.45
N ALA A 13 7.15 12.74 -4.42
CA ALA A 13 7.46 12.07 -3.16
C ALA A 13 6.23 11.56 -2.41
N ARG A 14 5.06 12.22 -2.58
CA ARG A 14 3.81 11.82 -1.94
C ARG A 14 3.06 10.73 -2.71
N SER A 15 3.13 10.74 -4.02
CA SER A 15 2.28 9.90 -4.88
C SER A 15 3.01 8.75 -5.57
N ALA A 16 4.36 8.73 -5.56
CA ALA A 16 5.17 7.67 -6.15
C ALA A 16 6.06 6.96 -5.11
N LEU A 17 6.97 6.12 -5.57
CA LEU A 17 7.98 5.42 -4.77
C LEU A 17 9.32 6.15 -4.89
N GLY A 18 9.53 7.14 -4.03
CA GLY A 18 10.71 8.01 -4.07
C GLY A 18 10.54 9.22 -4.99
N GLN A 19 11.53 10.09 -4.98
CA GLN A 19 11.58 11.32 -5.77
C GLN A 19 12.70 11.25 -6.81
N GLU A 20 12.53 10.41 -7.83
CA GLU A 20 13.49 10.30 -8.92
C GLU A 20 13.70 11.66 -9.59
N TRP A 21 14.96 12.08 -9.77
CA TRP A 21 15.28 13.41 -10.30
C TRP A 21 14.60 13.68 -11.65
N ASP A 22 14.72 12.76 -12.59
CA ASP A 22 14.16 12.93 -13.94
C ASP A 22 12.65 13.11 -13.92
N MET A 23 11.96 12.46 -12.98
CA MET A 23 10.52 12.61 -12.81
C MET A 23 10.19 14.00 -12.23
N VAL A 24 10.94 14.47 -11.25
CA VAL A 24 10.76 15.80 -10.65
C VAL A 24 11.04 16.89 -11.68
N ASP A 25 12.14 16.79 -12.41
CA ASP A 25 12.54 17.77 -13.43
C ASP A 25 11.54 17.85 -14.58
N GLN A 26 11.00 16.70 -15.03
CA GLN A 26 9.94 16.65 -16.05
C GLN A 26 8.67 17.42 -15.64
N LEU A 27 8.36 17.48 -14.35
CA LEU A 27 7.15 18.13 -13.84
C LEU A 27 7.36 19.61 -13.47
N LYS A 28 8.60 20.05 -13.26
CA LYS A 28 8.98 21.44 -13.03
C LYS A 28 8.48 22.34 -14.16
N GLY A 29 7.89 23.46 -13.83
CA GLY A 29 7.34 24.42 -14.80
C GLY A 29 5.96 24.05 -15.39
N ARG A 30 5.43 22.86 -15.12
CA ARG A 30 4.09 22.44 -15.54
C ARG A 30 3.00 23.07 -14.64
N SER A 31 1.77 23.14 -15.14
CA SER A 31 0.62 23.42 -14.27
C SER A 31 0.39 22.26 -13.32
N ARG A 32 -0.27 22.48 -12.17
CA ARG A 32 -0.65 21.39 -11.25
C ARG A 32 -1.42 20.29 -11.95
N ALA A 33 -2.43 20.67 -12.74
CA ALA A 33 -3.28 19.72 -13.43
C ALA A 33 -2.51 18.89 -14.47
N ASP A 34 -1.60 19.52 -15.24
CA ASP A 34 -0.78 18.80 -16.24
C ASP A 34 0.20 17.86 -15.56
N ALA A 35 0.88 18.32 -14.48
CA ALA A 35 1.80 17.50 -13.72
C ALA A 35 1.11 16.25 -13.13
N VAL A 36 -0.07 16.42 -12.53
CA VAL A 36 -0.89 15.32 -12.01
C VAL A 36 -1.30 14.37 -13.14
N ASN A 37 -1.74 14.89 -14.29
CA ASN A 37 -2.12 14.05 -15.43
C ASN A 37 -0.91 13.23 -15.96
N ILE A 38 0.25 13.87 -16.13
CA ILE A 38 1.49 13.18 -16.57
C ILE A 38 1.86 12.07 -15.59
N LEU A 39 1.79 12.36 -14.30
CA LEU A 39 2.16 11.40 -13.26
C LEU A 39 1.22 10.18 -13.24
N LEU A 40 -0.10 10.42 -13.31
CA LEU A 40 -1.13 9.38 -13.27
C LEU A 40 -1.29 8.61 -14.59
N SER A 41 -0.76 9.12 -15.71
CA SER A 41 -0.79 8.41 -17.00
C SER A 41 0.18 7.24 -17.09
N ARG A 42 1.19 7.19 -16.20
CA ARG A 42 2.19 6.12 -16.17
C ARG A 42 1.57 4.84 -15.65
N LYS A 43 1.36 3.88 -16.54
CA LYS A 43 0.82 2.55 -16.22
C LYS A 43 1.76 1.47 -16.74
N GLU A 44 1.82 0.39 -16.02
CA GLU A 44 2.50 -0.83 -16.45
C GLU A 44 1.43 -1.89 -16.76
N ASN A 45 1.31 -2.26 -18.04
CA ASN A 45 0.26 -3.18 -18.49
C ASN A 45 0.61 -4.65 -18.24
N LYS A 46 1.85 -4.95 -17.89
CA LYS A 46 2.29 -6.30 -17.59
C LYS A 46 2.51 -6.44 -16.09
N THR A 47 1.69 -7.23 -15.45
CA THR A 47 1.97 -7.68 -14.08
C THR A 47 3.22 -8.57 -14.10
N PRO A 48 4.16 -8.37 -13.17
CA PRO A 48 5.32 -9.24 -13.06
C PRO A 48 4.89 -10.70 -12.89
N ALA A 49 5.50 -11.60 -13.64
CA ALA A 49 5.18 -13.02 -13.56
C ALA A 49 5.42 -13.58 -12.15
N LEU A 50 4.59 -14.55 -11.77
CA LEU A 50 4.81 -15.30 -10.53
C LEU A 50 6.21 -15.90 -10.53
N PRO A 51 7.00 -15.72 -9.47
CA PRO A 51 8.28 -16.41 -9.35
C PRO A 51 8.06 -17.93 -9.30
N SER A 52 9.06 -18.71 -9.73
CA SER A 52 9.01 -20.16 -9.62
C SER A 52 8.80 -20.56 -8.15
N MET A 53 7.72 -21.29 -7.88
CA MET A 53 7.30 -21.72 -6.55
C MET A 53 7.01 -23.20 -6.52
N THR A 54 7.17 -23.81 -5.36
CA THR A 54 6.77 -25.19 -5.15
C THR A 54 5.25 -25.32 -5.22
N PRO A 55 4.70 -26.22 -6.05
CA PRO A 55 3.28 -26.42 -6.14
C PRO A 55 2.66 -26.77 -4.78
N TRP A 56 1.51 -26.17 -4.48
CA TRP A 56 0.79 -26.38 -3.19
C TRP A 56 0.57 -27.86 -2.86
N ASN A 57 0.14 -28.65 -3.85
CA ASN A 57 -0.09 -30.08 -3.66
C ASN A 57 1.17 -30.84 -3.23
N ASN A 58 2.35 -30.40 -3.67
CA ASN A 58 3.61 -31.00 -3.25
C ASN A 58 3.92 -30.67 -1.80
N ILE A 59 3.67 -29.45 -1.37
CA ILE A 59 3.83 -29.01 0.02
C ILE A 59 2.87 -29.78 0.94
N MET A 60 1.62 -29.94 0.51
CA MET A 60 0.60 -30.68 1.26
C MET A 60 0.95 -32.15 1.40
N LYS A 61 1.46 -32.81 0.36
CA LYS A 61 1.95 -34.18 0.43
C LYS A 61 3.06 -34.36 1.45
N MET A 62 3.95 -33.35 1.62
CA MET A 62 4.98 -33.40 2.67
C MET A 62 4.37 -33.44 4.06
N SER A 63 3.21 -32.80 4.29
CA SER A 63 2.62 -32.61 5.63
C SER A 63 1.85 -33.83 6.15
N THR A 64 1.53 -34.82 5.30
CA THR A 64 0.52 -35.86 5.61
C THR A 64 1.06 -37.07 6.39
N HIS A 65 2.38 -37.31 6.50
CA HIS A 65 2.87 -38.62 6.91
C HIS A 65 3.71 -38.65 8.23
N SER A 66 4.13 -37.51 8.77
CA SER A 66 4.91 -37.48 10.02
C SER A 66 5.08 -36.07 10.59
N ASN A 67 5.52 -35.97 11.86
CA ASN A 67 5.91 -34.69 12.46
C ASN A 67 7.06 -34.01 11.68
N THR A 68 8.00 -34.79 11.17
CA THR A 68 9.08 -34.33 10.30
C THR A 68 8.52 -33.77 8.99
N GLY A 69 7.53 -34.44 8.37
CA GLY A 69 6.84 -33.97 7.18
C GLY A 69 6.14 -32.62 7.39
N LYS A 70 5.41 -32.47 8.50
CA LYS A 70 4.78 -31.19 8.90
C LYS A 70 5.81 -30.06 9.08
N ARG A 71 6.95 -30.35 9.71
CA ARG A 71 8.06 -29.41 9.87
C ARG A 71 8.63 -28.98 8.51
N ASN A 72 8.89 -29.95 7.63
CA ASN A 72 9.42 -29.68 6.27
C ASN A 72 8.44 -28.84 5.44
N ALA A 73 7.14 -29.14 5.50
CA ALA A 73 6.12 -28.33 4.85
C ALA A 73 6.11 -26.87 5.35
N ARG A 74 6.18 -26.66 6.68
CA ARG A 74 6.29 -25.30 7.26
C ARG A 74 7.55 -24.56 6.81
N MET A 75 8.70 -25.23 6.80
CA MET A 75 9.95 -24.64 6.32
C MET A 75 9.85 -24.27 4.83
N GLN A 76 9.25 -25.12 4.01
CA GLN A 76 9.02 -24.84 2.59
C GLN A 76 8.10 -23.64 2.40
N MET A 77 6.99 -23.56 3.16
CA MET A 77 6.11 -22.39 3.17
C MET A 77 6.84 -21.10 3.52
N GLY A 78 7.69 -21.13 4.56
CA GLY A 78 8.51 -19.97 4.92
C GLY A 78 9.43 -19.53 3.78
N ARG A 79 10.06 -20.47 3.06
CA ARG A 79 10.89 -20.16 1.88
C ARG A 79 10.07 -19.52 0.76
N GLU A 80 8.88 -20.03 0.49
CA GLU A 80 7.99 -19.48 -0.53
C GLU A 80 7.47 -18.09 -0.16
N SER A 81 7.19 -17.84 1.12
CA SER A 81 6.85 -16.49 1.63
C SER A 81 7.98 -15.50 1.34
N VAL A 82 9.20 -15.83 1.74
CA VAL A 82 10.38 -14.97 1.50
C VAL A 82 10.56 -14.72 0.00
N ARG A 83 10.43 -15.75 -0.84
CA ARG A 83 10.55 -15.63 -2.29
C ARG A 83 9.50 -14.69 -2.90
N LEU A 84 8.27 -14.74 -2.39
CA LEU A 84 7.19 -13.84 -2.83
C LEU A 84 7.44 -12.39 -2.37
N LYS A 85 7.94 -12.20 -1.15
CA LYS A 85 8.33 -10.88 -0.62
C LYS A 85 9.49 -10.28 -1.43
N GLN A 86 10.50 -11.09 -1.78
CA GLN A 86 11.61 -10.70 -2.65
C GLN A 86 11.13 -10.31 -4.05
N TRP A 87 10.21 -11.08 -4.62
CA TRP A 87 9.60 -10.78 -5.92
C TRP A 87 8.92 -9.40 -5.91
N TRP A 88 8.11 -9.09 -4.89
CA TRP A 88 7.45 -7.79 -4.84
C TRP A 88 8.42 -6.66 -4.55
N MET A 89 9.37 -6.84 -3.63
CA MET A 89 10.42 -5.86 -3.35
C MET A 89 11.23 -5.53 -4.62
N GLN A 90 11.63 -6.55 -5.39
CA GLN A 90 12.33 -6.35 -6.67
C GLN A 90 11.48 -5.56 -7.66
N HIS A 91 10.18 -5.84 -7.74
CA HIS A 91 9.28 -5.09 -8.62
C HIS A 91 9.14 -3.63 -8.18
N LEU A 92 8.99 -3.35 -6.89
CA LEU A 92 8.95 -1.98 -6.35
C LEU A 92 10.20 -1.17 -6.72
N LEU A 93 11.38 -1.82 -6.75
CA LEU A 93 12.64 -1.19 -7.13
C LEU A 93 12.78 -0.91 -8.63
N THR A 94 12.06 -1.62 -9.48
CA THR A 94 12.29 -1.61 -10.94
C THR A 94 11.12 -1.16 -11.78
N THR A 95 9.92 -1.06 -11.21
CA THR A 95 8.71 -0.66 -11.95
C THR A 95 8.85 0.69 -12.64
N LYS A 96 8.30 0.80 -13.84
CA LYS A 96 8.15 2.05 -14.59
C LYS A 96 6.88 2.83 -14.23
N ALA A 97 6.01 2.24 -13.41
CA ALA A 97 4.76 2.83 -12.92
C ALA A 97 4.75 2.94 -11.38
N PRO A 98 5.63 3.76 -10.77
CA PRO A 98 5.78 3.83 -9.31
C PRO A 98 4.52 4.34 -8.59
N VAL A 99 3.66 5.10 -9.27
CA VAL A 99 2.36 5.53 -8.73
C VAL A 99 1.41 4.35 -8.61
N GLN A 100 1.36 3.48 -9.62
CA GLN A 100 0.52 2.29 -9.60
C GLN A 100 0.94 1.34 -8.46
N GLU A 101 2.24 1.14 -8.25
CA GLU A 101 2.74 0.32 -7.15
C GLU A 101 2.51 0.97 -5.78
N ARG A 102 2.62 2.30 -5.67
CA ARG A 102 2.22 3.04 -4.47
C ARG A 102 0.76 2.77 -4.10
N MET A 103 -0.12 2.83 -5.09
CA MET A 103 -1.54 2.53 -4.92
C MET A 103 -1.79 1.05 -4.62
N THR A 104 -0.98 0.14 -5.15
CA THR A 104 -1.04 -1.30 -4.83
C THR A 104 -0.73 -1.54 -3.35
N ILE A 105 0.32 -0.91 -2.81
CA ILE A 105 0.65 -0.97 -1.38
C ILE A 105 -0.49 -0.37 -0.53
N PHE A 106 -1.03 0.78 -0.94
CA PHE A 106 -2.17 1.42 -0.26
C PHE A 106 -3.38 0.49 -0.17
N TRP A 107 -3.76 -0.15 -1.29
CA TRP A 107 -4.90 -1.07 -1.30
C TRP A 107 -4.61 -2.38 -0.57
N HIS A 108 -3.37 -2.88 -0.60
CA HIS A 108 -2.98 -4.03 0.22
C HIS A 108 -3.07 -3.73 1.72
N ASN A 109 -2.76 -2.48 2.12
CA ASN A 109 -2.94 -2.02 3.50
C ASN A 109 -4.41 -1.79 3.87
N HIS A 110 -5.27 -1.46 2.91
CA HIS A 110 -6.71 -1.27 3.11
C HIS A 110 -7.47 -2.60 3.14
N PHE A 111 -7.25 -3.47 2.15
CA PHE A 111 -7.80 -4.82 2.06
C PHE A 111 -6.79 -5.84 2.61
N THR A 112 -6.57 -5.77 3.90
CA THR A 112 -5.50 -6.51 4.55
C THR A 112 -5.73 -8.02 4.52
N SER A 113 -4.71 -8.74 4.06
CA SER A 113 -4.53 -10.18 4.26
C SER A 113 -3.09 -10.46 4.63
N SER A 114 -2.84 -11.52 5.42
CA SER A 114 -1.50 -11.89 5.86
C SER A 114 -1.14 -13.29 5.36
N PHE A 115 0.08 -13.43 4.86
CA PHE A 115 0.63 -14.72 4.48
C PHE A 115 0.66 -15.70 5.65
N ASP A 116 0.93 -15.21 6.87
CA ASP A 116 0.99 -16.05 8.07
C ASP A 116 -0.30 -16.87 8.29
N LYS A 117 -1.48 -16.28 8.01
CA LYS A 117 -2.76 -16.99 8.11
C LYS A 117 -3.17 -17.69 6.80
N VAL A 118 -2.95 -17.06 5.65
CA VAL A 118 -3.32 -17.63 4.35
C VAL A 118 -2.46 -18.84 3.98
N GLN A 119 -1.16 -18.76 4.25
CA GLN A 119 -0.17 -19.82 4.06
C GLN A 119 -0.13 -20.42 2.64
N GLN A 120 -0.50 -19.65 1.64
CA GLN A 120 -0.52 -20.11 0.24
C GLN A 120 -0.01 -19.01 -0.70
N PRO A 121 1.24 -19.13 -1.17
CA PRO A 121 1.93 -18.10 -1.96
C PRO A 121 1.17 -17.70 -3.22
N LYS A 122 0.65 -18.69 -3.96
CA LYS A 122 -0.11 -18.45 -5.19
C LYS A 122 -1.34 -17.58 -4.95
N ILE A 123 -2.09 -17.83 -3.88
CA ILE A 123 -3.30 -17.06 -3.53
C ILE A 123 -2.92 -15.62 -3.16
N MET A 124 -1.87 -15.43 -2.35
CA MET A 124 -1.37 -14.09 -2.01
C MET A 124 -0.85 -13.33 -3.24
N TYR A 125 -0.19 -14.01 -4.16
CA TYR A 125 0.20 -13.42 -5.44
C TYR A 125 -1.01 -12.98 -6.26
N MET A 126 -2.04 -13.84 -6.37
CA MET A 126 -3.27 -13.52 -7.12
C MET A 126 -3.98 -12.31 -6.52
N GLN A 127 -4.05 -12.20 -5.19
CA GLN A 127 -4.58 -11.01 -4.52
C GLN A 127 -3.75 -9.77 -4.84
N ASN A 128 -2.41 -9.85 -4.77
CA ASN A 128 -1.54 -8.74 -5.11
C ASN A 128 -1.73 -8.28 -6.57
N GLN A 129 -1.92 -9.23 -7.52
CA GLN A 129 -2.27 -8.91 -8.90
C GLN A 129 -3.62 -8.19 -9.00
N LEU A 130 -4.65 -8.72 -8.34
CA LEU A 130 -5.99 -8.15 -8.34
C LEU A 130 -5.95 -6.68 -7.85
N LEU A 131 -5.22 -6.42 -6.77
CA LEU A 131 -5.05 -5.06 -6.24
C LEU A 131 -4.32 -4.15 -7.24
N ARG A 132 -3.23 -4.62 -7.86
CA ARG A 132 -2.47 -3.85 -8.85
C ARG A 132 -3.29 -3.49 -10.07
N GLU A 133 -3.98 -4.45 -10.66
CA GLU A 133 -4.82 -4.25 -11.85
C GLU A 133 -5.96 -3.26 -11.62
N ASN A 134 -6.50 -3.23 -10.40
CA ASN A 134 -7.61 -2.36 -10.03
C ASN A 134 -7.17 -1.11 -9.25
N SER A 135 -5.87 -0.92 -8.99
CA SER A 135 -5.34 0.10 -8.08
C SER A 135 -5.74 1.54 -8.42
N MET A 136 -5.94 1.84 -9.70
CA MET A 136 -6.36 3.13 -10.23
C MET A 136 -7.71 3.04 -10.99
N GLY A 137 -8.39 1.89 -10.90
CA GLY A 137 -9.63 1.60 -11.59
C GLY A 137 -10.88 2.02 -10.82
N ASN A 138 -11.86 1.14 -10.76
CA ASN A 138 -13.14 1.36 -10.10
C ASN A 138 -13.20 0.66 -8.74
N PHE A 139 -13.44 1.42 -7.66
CA PHE A 139 -13.49 0.88 -6.30
C PHE A 139 -14.65 -0.09 -6.09
N ALA A 140 -15.81 0.16 -6.69
CA ALA A 140 -16.96 -0.74 -6.54
C ALA A 140 -16.66 -2.11 -7.17
N VAL A 141 -15.95 -2.14 -8.30
CA VAL A 141 -15.46 -3.38 -8.92
C VAL A 141 -14.42 -4.05 -8.02
N MET A 142 -13.46 -3.28 -7.50
CA MET A 142 -12.44 -3.80 -6.60
C MET A 142 -13.06 -4.38 -5.32
N LEU A 143 -13.99 -3.68 -4.68
CA LEU A 143 -14.67 -4.14 -3.48
C LEU A 143 -15.36 -5.49 -3.71
N ARG A 144 -16.09 -5.66 -4.82
CA ARG A 144 -16.75 -6.92 -5.17
C ARG A 144 -15.75 -8.05 -5.43
N LYS A 145 -14.65 -7.76 -6.14
CA LYS A 145 -13.58 -8.73 -6.38
C LYS A 145 -12.89 -9.13 -5.09
N MET A 146 -12.58 -8.17 -4.21
CA MET A 146 -11.93 -8.42 -2.93
C MET A 146 -12.83 -9.18 -1.96
N SER A 147 -14.14 -8.95 -1.99
CA SER A 147 -15.10 -9.73 -1.18
C SER A 147 -15.19 -11.20 -1.60
N ARG A 148 -14.76 -11.53 -2.82
CA ARG A 148 -14.67 -12.90 -3.34
C ARG A 148 -13.23 -13.41 -3.45
N ASP A 149 -12.27 -12.60 -3.01
CA ASP A 149 -10.86 -13.00 -3.09
C ASP A 149 -10.56 -14.14 -2.13
N PRO A 150 -9.93 -15.24 -2.59
CA PRO A 150 -9.66 -16.39 -1.75
C PRO A 150 -8.76 -16.11 -0.56
N ALA A 151 -7.75 -15.21 -0.70
CA ALA A 151 -6.90 -14.82 0.42
C ALA A 151 -7.70 -14.08 1.49
N MET A 152 -8.57 -13.15 1.09
CA MET A 152 -9.46 -12.42 1.98
C MET A 152 -10.42 -13.35 2.73
N LEU A 153 -11.09 -14.27 2.03
CA LEU A 153 -12.02 -15.21 2.63
C LEU A 153 -11.32 -16.19 3.60
N ILE A 154 -10.09 -16.60 3.29
CA ILE A 154 -9.29 -17.41 4.22
C ILE A 154 -8.86 -16.58 5.43
N TYR A 155 -8.38 -15.37 5.20
CA TYR A 155 -7.86 -14.50 6.25
C TYR A 155 -8.93 -14.07 7.26
N LEU A 156 -10.15 -13.82 6.79
CA LEU A 156 -11.29 -13.37 7.62
C LEU A 156 -12.29 -14.49 7.94
N ASP A 157 -11.87 -15.77 7.82
CA ASP A 157 -12.70 -16.94 8.17
C ASP A 157 -14.03 -17.01 7.41
N GLY A 158 -14.11 -16.40 6.21
CA GLY A 158 -15.31 -16.37 5.38
C GLY A 158 -15.80 -17.78 5.01
N SER A 159 -14.89 -18.72 4.81
CA SER A 159 -15.23 -20.13 4.54
C SER A 159 -15.86 -20.87 5.73
N LEU A 160 -15.83 -20.29 6.92
CA LEU A 160 -16.50 -20.82 8.12
C LEU A 160 -17.90 -20.24 8.31
N ASN A 161 -18.33 -19.31 7.45
CA ASN A 161 -19.63 -18.66 7.49
C ASN A 161 -20.69 -19.52 6.78
N LYS A 162 -21.38 -20.37 7.54
CA LYS A 162 -22.28 -21.41 7.04
C LYS A 162 -23.68 -21.29 7.62
N LYS A 163 -24.62 -21.93 6.94
CA LYS A 163 -26.00 -22.09 7.38
C LYS A 163 -26.07 -22.63 8.81
N GLY A 164 -26.89 -22.02 9.64
CA GLY A 164 -27.05 -22.35 11.06
C GLY A 164 -25.87 -21.95 11.96
N LYS A 165 -24.76 -21.49 11.37
CA LYS A 165 -23.55 -21.05 12.10
C LYS A 165 -22.90 -19.85 11.40
N PRO A 166 -23.57 -18.69 11.34
CA PRO A 166 -23.01 -17.48 10.74
C PRO A 166 -21.71 -17.04 11.45
N ASN A 167 -20.71 -16.67 10.67
CA ASN A 167 -19.46 -16.10 11.14
C ASN A 167 -19.39 -14.62 10.77
N GLU A 168 -19.28 -13.76 11.78
CA GLU A 168 -19.36 -12.30 11.63
C GLU A 168 -18.02 -11.66 11.18
N ASN A 169 -16.90 -12.37 11.22
CA ASN A 169 -15.58 -11.77 11.07
C ASN A 169 -15.44 -10.99 9.75
N PHE A 170 -15.72 -11.63 8.62
CA PHE A 170 -15.68 -10.95 7.32
C PHE A 170 -16.67 -9.77 7.25
N ALA A 171 -17.91 -9.97 7.71
CA ALA A 171 -18.93 -8.93 7.68
C ALA A 171 -18.53 -7.71 8.54
N ARG A 172 -17.97 -7.93 9.72
CA ARG A 172 -17.49 -6.87 10.61
C ARG A 172 -16.42 -6.03 9.95
N GLU A 173 -15.39 -6.68 9.39
CA GLU A 173 -14.28 -5.98 8.74
C GLU A 173 -14.72 -5.27 7.46
N LEU A 174 -15.65 -5.83 6.70
CA LEU A 174 -16.25 -5.20 5.54
C LEU A 174 -16.91 -3.86 5.90
N LEU A 175 -17.65 -3.82 7.00
CA LEU A 175 -18.32 -2.59 7.44
C LEU A 175 -17.35 -1.62 8.13
N GLU A 176 -16.49 -2.13 9.02
CA GLU A 176 -15.63 -1.30 9.86
C GLU A 176 -14.42 -0.75 9.09
N LEU A 177 -13.70 -1.61 8.35
CA LEU A 177 -12.42 -1.23 7.76
C LEU A 177 -12.51 -0.91 6.27
N PHE A 178 -13.38 -1.62 5.53
CA PHE A 178 -13.36 -1.54 4.08
C PHE A 178 -14.36 -0.54 3.50
N THR A 179 -15.44 -0.20 4.23
CA THR A 179 -16.51 0.65 3.69
C THR A 179 -16.94 1.80 4.58
N LEU A 180 -17.58 1.56 5.72
CA LEU A 180 -18.27 2.62 6.49
C LEU A 180 -17.39 3.31 7.54
N GLY A 181 -16.48 2.57 8.16
CA GLY A 181 -15.79 3.01 9.37
C GLY A 181 -16.66 2.84 10.62
N ARG A 182 -16.02 2.89 11.80
CA ARG A 182 -16.69 2.71 13.09
C ARG A 182 -17.82 3.73 13.34
N GLY A 183 -18.87 3.26 14.02
CA GLY A 183 -19.98 4.12 14.46
C GLY A 183 -21.02 4.42 13.39
N HIS A 184 -20.94 3.80 12.21
CA HIS A 184 -21.87 4.01 11.10
C HIS A 184 -22.72 2.77 10.77
N TYR A 185 -22.75 1.80 11.67
CA TYR A 185 -23.51 0.56 11.59
C TYR A 185 -23.77 0.04 13.01
N THR A 186 -24.68 -0.92 13.15
CA THR A 186 -25.03 -1.58 14.41
C THR A 186 -24.54 -3.04 14.41
N GLU A 187 -24.50 -3.68 15.58
CA GLU A 187 -24.23 -5.12 15.67
C GLU A 187 -25.28 -5.96 14.92
N GLN A 188 -26.53 -5.47 14.81
CA GLN A 188 -27.57 -6.10 14.02
C GLN A 188 -27.24 -6.07 12.51
N ASP A 189 -26.63 -4.98 12.02
CA ASP A 189 -26.19 -4.88 10.63
C ASP A 189 -25.06 -5.87 10.33
N ILE A 190 -24.12 -6.06 11.27
CA ILE A 190 -23.06 -7.07 11.12
C ILE A 190 -23.65 -8.47 11.01
N LYS A 191 -24.60 -8.84 11.91
CA LYS A 191 -25.28 -10.14 11.89
C LYS A 191 -26.06 -10.33 10.59
N ALA A 192 -26.80 -9.33 10.14
CA ALA A 192 -27.55 -9.38 8.89
C ALA A 192 -26.61 -9.59 7.68
N ALA A 193 -25.50 -8.85 7.62
CA ALA A 193 -24.50 -9.04 6.57
C ALA A 193 -23.89 -10.45 6.63
N ALA A 194 -23.51 -10.95 7.81
CA ALA A 194 -22.98 -12.31 7.98
C ALA A 194 -23.96 -13.37 7.45
N ILE A 195 -25.25 -13.25 7.74
CA ILE A 195 -26.30 -14.15 7.22
C ILE A 195 -26.32 -14.11 5.68
N ALA A 196 -26.29 -12.92 5.09
CA ALA A 196 -26.33 -12.75 3.63
C ALA A 196 -25.08 -13.31 2.91
N PHE A 197 -23.91 -13.37 3.61
CA PHE A 197 -22.66 -13.94 3.10
C PHE A 197 -22.51 -15.44 3.39
N THR A 198 -23.45 -16.12 4.05
CA THR A 198 -23.35 -17.57 4.27
C THR A 198 -23.24 -18.33 2.95
N GLY A 199 -22.45 -19.40 2.94
CA GLY A 199 -22.15 -20.18 1.74
C GLY A 199 -21.04 -19.63 0.84
N TRP A 200 -20.52 -18.42 1.11
CA TRP A 200 -19.31 -17.91 0.44
C TRP A 200 -18.06 -18.55 1.03
N GLY A 201 -17.15 -18.98 0.17
CA GLY A 201 -15.93 -19.66 0.61
C GLY A 201 -14.82 -19.61 -0.44
N ALA A 202 -13.71 -20.26 -0.11
CA ALA A 202 -12.54 -20.36 -0.96
C ALA A 202 -12.10 -21.83 -1.10
N ASP A 203 -11.94 -22.28 -2.34
CA ASP A 203 -11.21 -23.52 -2.64
C ASP A 203 -9.71 -23.22 -2.51
N ARG A 204 -9.10 -23.71 -1.44
CA ARG A 204 -7.66 -23.54 -1.19
C ARG A 204 -6.78 -24.23 -2.23
N HIS A 205 -7.23 -25.34 -2.83
CA HIS A 205 -6.45 -26.10 -3.81
C HIS A 205 -6.38 -25.38 -5.15
N GLN A 206 -7.51 -24.84 -5.60
CA GLN A 206 -7.58 -24.14 -6.88
C GLN A 206 -7.26 -22.63 -6.74
N GLY A 207 -7.36 -22.07 -5.54
CA GLY A 207 -7.25 -20.63 -5.30
C GLY A 207 -8.42 -19.86 -5.89
N LYS A 208 -9.63 -20.38 -5.75
CA LYS A 208 -10.85 -19.81 -6.35
C LYS A 208 -11.93 -19.57 -5.31
N PHE A 209 -12.74 -18.55 -5.58
CA PHE A 209 -14.01 -18.36 -4.89
C PHE A 209 -14.96 -19.52 -5.14
N VAL A 210 -15.68 -19.94 -4.10
CA VAL A 210 -16.73 -20.95 -4.17
C VAL A 210 -17.97 -20.41 -3.49
N TYR A 211 -19.13 -20.65 -4.09
CA TYR A 211 -20.42 -20.43 -3.47
C TYR A 211 -21.14 -21.78 -3.34
N ASP A 212 -21.47 -22.15 -2.11
CA ASP A 212 -22.26 -23.34 -1.82
C ASP A 212 -23.69 -22.92 -1.39
N PRO A 213 -24.70 -23.08 -2.26
CA PRO A 213 -26.07 -22.70 -1.95
C PRO A 213 -26.68 -23.52 -0.82
N THR A 214 -26.18 -24.75 -0.56
CA THR A 214 -26.68 -25.60 0.54
C THR A 214 -26.26 -25.07 1.91
N GLU A 215 -25.15 -24.33 1.97
CA GLU A 215 -24.61 -23.67 3.14
C GLU A 215 -25.08 -22.20 3.27
N ASN A 216 -25.96 -21.73 2.40
CA ASN A 216 -26.56 -20.40 2.48
C ASN A 216 -27.83 -20.46 3.35
N GLU A 217 -28.02 -19.44 4.21
CA GLU A 217 -29.23 -19.34 5.07
C GLU A 217 -30.51 -19.16 4.27
N GLY A 218 -30.44 -18.53 3.09
CA GLY A 218 -31.61 -18.25 2.26
C GLY A 218 -32.64 -17.36 2.93
N LYS A 219 -32.22 -16.52 3.89
CA LYS A 219 -33.10 -15.65 4.65
C LYS A 219 -32.99 -14.21 4.19
N ARG A 220 -34.14 -13.57 4.04
CA ARG A 220 -34.23 -12.12 3.88
C ARG A 220 -34.02 -11.44 5.22
N VAL A 221 -33.04 -10.55 5.32
CA VAL A 221 -32.66 -9.85 6.54
C VAL A 221 -32.62 -8.34 6.33
N LYS A 222 -32.83 -7.57 7.39
CA LYS A 222 -32.76 -6.11 7.34
C LYS A 222 -31.32 -5.64 7.61
N PHE A 223 -30.71 -4.98 6.65
CA PHE A 223 -29.35 -4.46 6.67
C PHE A 223 -29.35 -2.97 6.31
N LEU A 224 -28.85 -2.10 7.18
CA LEU A 224 -28.87 -0.64 7.00
C LEU A 224 -30.23 -0.12 6.51
N ASN A 225 -31.30 -0.55 7.15
CA ASN A 225 -32.71 -0.24 6.83
C ASN A 225 -33.20 -0.74 5.45
N GLN A 226 -32.45 -1.60 4.75
CA GLN A 226 -32.86 -2.24 3.50
C GLN A 226 -32.95 -3.75 3.66
N TRP A 227 -33.83 -4.40 2.89
CA TRP A 227 -33.93 -5.85 2.87
C TRP A 227 -32.92 -6.44 1.89
N VAL A 228 -32.14 -7.41 2.36
CA VAL A 228 -31.11 -8.13 1.58
C VAL A 228 -31.23 -9.63 1.80
N GLU A 229 -30.83 -10.42 0.81
CA GLU A 229 -30.80 -11.89 0.85
C GLU A 229 -29.42 -12.44 0.50
N THR A 230 -28.62 -11.68 -0.24
CA THR A 230 -27.31 -12.11 -0.76
C THR A 230 -26.19 -11.16 -0.40
N GLY A 231 -24.96 -11.67 -0.36
CA GLY A 231 -23.77 -10.84 -0.16
C GLY A 231 -23.63 -9.73 -1.21
N ASP A 232 -24.05 -9.96 -2.46
CA ASP A 232 -24.02 -8.92 -3.50
C ASP A 232 -24.95 -7.75 -3.17
N GLN A 233 -26.14 -8.03 -2.64
CA GLN A 233 -27.07 -6.99 -2.22
C GLN A 233 -26.52 -6.20 -1.03
N VAL A 234 -25.79 -6.84 -0.10
CA VAL A 234 -25.06 -6.13 0.97
C VAL A 234 -24.03 -5.16 0.37
N LEU A 235 -23.23 -5.61 -0.60
CA LEU A 235 -22.26 -4.73 -1.28
C LEU A 235 -22.95 -3.58 -2.02
N ASP A 236 -24.11 -3.81 -2.64
CA ASP A 236 -24.91 -2.76 -3.29
C ASP A 236 -25.38 -1.70 -2.31
N VAL A 237 -25.87 -2.12 -1.14
CA VAL A 237 -26.31 -1.22 -0.08
C VAL A 237 -25.15 -0.39 0.45
N LEU A 238 -23.98 -1.01 0.69
CA LEU A 238 -22.78 -0.32 1.15
C LEU A 238 -22.29 0.73 0.15
N LEU A 239 -22.28 0.41 -1.15
CA LEU A 239 -21.87 1.35 -2.20
C LEU A 239 -22.86 2.51 -2.40
N LYS A 240 -24.12 2.36 -1.98
CA LYS A 240 -25.10 3.46 -1.96
C LYS A 240 -24.89 4.44 -0.80
N GLN A 241 -24.22 4.02 0.28
CA GLN A 241 -23.98 4.88 1.44
C GLN A 241 -22.98 6.01 1.09
N HIS A 242 -23.31 7.26 1.44
CA HIS A 242 -22.38 8.40 1.30
C HIS A 242 -21.10 8.15 2.12
N ARG A 243 -21.27 7.54 3.27
CA ARG A 243 -20.18 7.26 4.20
C ARG A 243 -19.09 6.36 3.60
N THR A 244 -19.45 5.41 2.73
CA THR A 244 -18.45 4.57 2.04
C THR A 244 -17.45 5.43 1.23
N ALA A 245 -17.93 6.38 0.47
CA ALA A 245 -17.05 7.26 -0.31
C ALA A 245 -16.23 8.20 0.60
N GLU A 246 -16.83 8.72 1.66
CA GLU A 246 -16.15 9.57 2.64
C GLU A 246 -15.06 8.80 3.39
N HIS A 247 -15.32 7.55 3.79
CA HIS A 247 -14.32 6.70 4.44
C HIS A 247 -13.09 6.46 3.55
N ILE A 248 -13.29 6.19 2.27
CA ILE A 248 -12.17 6.08 1.32
C ILE A 248 -11.45 7.43 1.15
N ALA A 249 -12.18 8.54 1.08
CA ALA A 249 -11.59 9.87 1.03
C ALA A 249 -10.73 10.19 2.28
N GLU A 250 -11.17 9.76 3.48
CA GLU A 250 -10.37 9.84 4.72
C GLU A 250 -9.08 9.02 4.64
N LYS A 251 -9.14 7.81 4.06
CA LYS A 251 -7.94 6.99 3.84
C LYS A 251 -6.95 7.69 2.91
N PHE A 252 -7.44 8.33 1.83
CA PHE A 252 -6.61 9.13 0.93
C PHE A 252 -5.99 10.35 1.63
N TRP A 253 -6.75 11.02 2.51
CA TRP A 253 -6.20 12.10 3.31
C TRP A 253 -5.01 11.63 4.15
N HIS A 254 -5.16 10.54 4.89
CA HIS A 254 -4.12 10.04 5.78
C HIS A 254 -2.90 9.51 5.02
N GLU A 255 -3.08 8.98 3.84
CA GLU A 255 -1.99 8.45 3.02
C GLU A 255 -1.20 9.55 2.30
N PHE A 256 -1.89 10.58 1.76
CA PHE A 256 -1.29 11.54 0.84
C PHE A 256 -1.16 12.96 1.38
N VAL A 257 -1.92 13.35 2.41
CA VAL A 257 -1.93 14.73 2.90
C VAL A 257 -1.40 14.82 4.33
N SER A 258 -2.05 14.20 5.32
CA SER A 258 -1.67 14.40 6.72
C SER A 258 -2.19 13.32 7.65
N TYR A 259 -1.45 13.04 8.74
CA TYR A 259 -1.96 12.22 9.85
C TYR A 259 -2.97 12.97 10.74
N HIS A 260 -3.06 14.30 10.64
CA HIS A 260 -4.05 15.06 11.38
C HIS A 260 -5.46 14.79 10.86
N ARG A 261 -6.45 14.99 11.73
CA ARG A 261 -7.86 14.84 11.37
C ARG A 261 -8.19 15.74 10.17
N PRO A 262 -8.80 15.20 9.11
CA PRO A 262 -9.20 15.98 7.96
C PRO A 262 -10.34 16.94 8.28
N PRO A 263 -10.40 18.11 7.62
CA PRO A 263 -11.59 18.96 7.69
C PRO A 263 -12.80 18.24 7.08
N ALA A 264 -13.92 18.21 7.81
CA ALA A 264 -15.12 17.48 7.39
C ALA A 264 -15.67 17.95 6.02
N GLY A 265 -15.55 19.24 5.71
CA GLY A 265 -15.96 19.80 4.41
C GLY A 265 -15.16 19.25 3.24
N VAL A 266 -13.85 19.04 3.43
CA VAL A 266 -12.94 18.46 2.42
C VAL A 266 -13.31 17.00 2.14
N ILE A 267 -13.52 16.21 3.19
CA ILE A 267 -13.90 14.80 3.04
C ILE A 267 -15.24 14.64 2.34
N ARG A 268 -16.25 15.45 2.70
CA ARG A 268 -17.53 15.43 1.99
C ARG A 268 -17.38 15.80 0.51
N LYS A 269 -16.58 16.83 0.21
CA LYS A 269 -16.30 17.23 -1.20
C LYS A 269 -15.68 16.08 -1.98
N TRP A 270 -14.61 15.48 -1.46
CA TRP A 270 -13.91 14.37 -2.11
C TRP A 270 -14.80 13.12 -2.23
N GLY A 271 -15.57 12.79 -1.20
CA GLY A 271 -16.54 11.71 -1.24
C GLY A 271 -17.62 11.92 -2.30
N ASN A 272 -18.14 13.14 -2.43
CA ASN A 272 -19.11 13.48 -3.48
C ASN A 272 -18.52 13.36 -4.90
N VAL A 273 -17.30 13.85 -5.13
CA VAL A 273 -16.57 13.68 -6.41
C VAL A 273 -16.37 12.20 -6.71
N PHE A 274 -15.99 11.41 -5.73
CA PHE A 274 -15.76 9.98 -5.88
C PHE A 274 -17.04 9.24 -6.26
N ARG A 275 -18.16 9.54 -5.60
CA ARG A 275 -19.48 8.97 -5.95
C ARG A 275 -19.96 9.40 -7.32
N ALA A 276 -19.89 10.71 -7.63
CA ALA A 276 -20.30 11.25 -8.93
C ALA A 276 -19.54 10.63 -10.10
N SER A 277 -18.29 10.22 -9.88
CA SER A 277 -17.49 9.48 -10.86
C SER A 277 -17.81 7.98 -10.93
N ASN A 278 -18.87 7.52 -10.26
CA ASN A 278 -19.16 6.10 -10.09
C ASN A 278 -17.96 5.33 -9.50
N TYR A 279 -17.36 5.86 -8.43
CA TYR A 279 -16.24 5.28 -7.70
C TYR A 279 -14.95 5.08 -8.51
N GLN A 280 -14.64 5.99 -9.45
CA GLN A 280 -13.35 5.96 -10.17
C GLN A 280 -12.20 6.45 -9.27
N ILE A 281 -11.29 5.53 -8.91
CA ILE A 281 -10.15 5.80 -8.01
C ILE A 281 -9.24 6.89 -8.58
N ALA A 282 -8.96 6.85 -9.88
CA ALA A 282 -8.15 7.88 -10.53
C ALA A 282 -8.77 9.28 -10.42
N THR A 283 -10.10 9.39 -10.43
CA THR A 283 -10.82 10.67 -10.27
C THR A 283 -10.66 11.20 -8.84
N LEU A 284 -10.86 10.35 -7.82
CA LEU A 284 -10.60 10.73 -6.43
C LEU A 284 -9.14 11.16 -6.24
N PHE A 285 -8.19 10.39 -6.77
CA PHE A 285 -6.78 10.70 -6.62
C PHE A 285 -6.39 12.03 -7.29
N LYS A 286 -6.94 12.30 -8.49
CA LYS A 286 -6.80 13.62 -9.15
C LYS A 286 -7.34 14.75 -8.29
N GLU A 287 -8.53 14.59 -7.70
CA GLU A 287 -9.12 15.59 -6.81
C GLU A 287 -8.21 15.88 -5.62
N VAL A 288 -7.70 14.82 -4.97
CA VAL A 288 -6.76 14.94 -3.84
C VAL A 288 -5.50 15.69 -4.25
N LEU A 289 -4.82 15.27 -5.33
CA LEU A 289 -3.55 15.84 -5.77
C LEU A 289 -3.68 17.28 -6.34
N ASN A 290 -4.86 17.69 -6.76
CA ASN A 290 -5.14 19.07 -7.20
C ASN A 290 -5.72 19.96 -6.09
N SER A 291 -6.08 19.41 -4.93
CA SER A 291 -6.70 20.15 -3.84
C SER A 291 -5.74 21.16 -3.20
N ASN A 292 -6.27 22.25 -2.67
CA ASN A 292 -5.44 23.24 -1.96
C ASN A 292 -4.77 22.63 -0.72
N GLU A 293 -5.44 21.69 -0.08
CA GLU A 293 -4.94 21.00 1.11
C GLU A 293 -3.67 20.19 0.82
N PHE A 294 -3.61 19.51 -0.33
CA PHE A 294 -2.39 18.78 -0.72
C PHE A 294 -1.18 19.73 -0.87
N TRP A 295 -1.40 20.92 -1.37
CA TRP A 295 -0.35 21.93 -1.63
C TRP A 295 -0.07 22.86 -0.45
N ASP A 296 -0.85 22.77 0.62
CA ASP A 296 -0.70 23.63 1.78
C ASP A 296 0.63 23.37 2.50
N ALA A 297 1.38 24.45 2.73
CA ALA A 297 2.69 24.39 3.37
C ALA A 297 2.65 23.74 4.78
N ARG A 298 1.51 23.82 5.48
CA ARG A 298 1.32 23.17 6.79
C ARG A 298 1.46 21.65 6.74
N TYR A 299 1.13 21.05 5.59
CA TYR A 299 1.15 19.59 5.44
C TYR A 299 2.38 19.06 4.70
N ARG A 300 3.24 19.95 4.16
CA ARG A 300 4.51 19.55 3.54
C ARG A 300 5.48 19.00 4.57
N GLY A 301 6.10 17.87 4.29
CA GLY A 301 7.06 17.23 5.18
C GLY A 301 6.50 16.84 6.55
N ASN A 302 5.23 16.52 6.66
CA ASN A 302 4.61 16.06 7.91
C ASN A 302 4.30 14.56 7.93
N LEU A 303 4.43 13.88 6.80
CA LEU A 303 4.31 12.42 6.73
C LEU A 303 5.68 11.76 6.88
N ILE A 304 5.75 10.76 7.73
CA ILE A 304 6.95 9.94 7.92
C ILE A 304 7.01 8.90 6.80
N LYS A 305 8.17 8.75 6.18
CA LYS A 305 8.41 7.68 5.21
C LYS A 305 8.17 6.32 5.86
N SER A 306 7.30 5.51 5.27
CA SER A 306 7.21 4.10 5.64
C SER A 306 8.55 3.39 5.41
N PRO A 307 8.79 2.20 5.96
CA PRO A 307 9.99 1.43 5.64
C PRO A 307 10.19 1.22 4.13
N VAL A 308 9.15 0.90 3.39
CA VAL A 308 9.22 0.77 1.93
C VAL A 308 9.51 2.12 1.27
N ASP A 309 8.89 3.22 1.71
CA ASP A 309 9.21 4.56 1.20
C ASP A 309 10.70 4.90 1.40
N LEU A 310 11.25 4.55 2.55
CA LEU A 310 12.66 4.81 2.86
C LEU A 310 13.58 3.95 2.00
N LEU A 311 13.39 2.63 2.00
CA LEU A 311 14.25 1.68 1.30
C LEU A 311 14.17 1.86 -0.21
N VAL A 312 12.97 1.67 -0.74
CA VAL A 312 12.72 1.72 -2.18
C VAL A 312 12.90 3.14 -2.70
N GLY A 313 12.36 4.13 -2.01
CA GLY A 313 12.46 5.53 -2.41
C GLY A 313 13.90 6.02 -2.46
N THR A 314 14.75 5.66 -1.49
CA THR A 314 16.18 6.01 -1.50
C THR A 314 16.90 5.35 -2.68
N LEU A 315 16.67 4.05 -2.90
CA LEU A 315 17.37 3.28 -3.95
C LEU A 315 16.87 3.57 -5.37
N ARG A 316 15.70 4.16 -5.51
CA ARG A 316 15.19 4.68 -6.78
C ARG A 316 15.68 6.10 -7.05
N SER A 317 15.76 6.93 -6.02
CA SER A 317 16.17 8.33 -6.16
C SER A 317 17.68 8.47 -6.31
N LEU A 318 18.46 7.65 -5.62
CA LEU A 318 19.93 7.79 -5.57
C LEU A 318 20.61 6.62 -6.27
N PRO A 319 21.66 6.88 -7.09
CA PRO A 319 22.32 5.86 -7.91
C PRO A 319 23.31 5.00 -7.12
N TYR A 320 23.06 4.74 -5.84
CA TYR A 320 23.88 3.85 -5.03
C TYR A 320 23.69 2.38 -5.43
N PRO A 321 24.74 1.54 -5.28
CA PRO A 321 24.61 0.10 -5.45
C PRO A 321 23.50 -0.45 -4.56
N ARG A 322 22.63 -1.25 -5.16
CA ARG A 322 21.52 -1.87 -4.44
C ARG A 322 22.02 -3.02 -3.57
N PRO A 323 21.65 -3.08 -2.28
CA PRO A 323 21.83 -4.28 -1.48
C PRO A 323 21.10 -5.48 -2.09
N ALA A 324 21.44 -6.68 -1.64
CA ALA A 324 20.73 -7.88 -2.03
C ALA A 324 19.24 -7.76 -1.63
N VAL A 325 18.34 -8.26 -2.47
CA VAL A 325 16.88 -8.09 -2.26
C VAL A 325 16.41 -8.76 -0.96
N ASP A 326 17.02 -9.88 -0.59
CA ASP A 326 16.72 -10.56 0.69
C ASP A 326 17.11 -9.71 1.92
N GLU A 327 18.17 -8.94 1.82
CA GLU A 327 18.55 -7.97 2.85
C GLU A 327 17.53 -6.84 2.97
N LEU A 328 17.02 -6.32 1.84
CA LEU A 328 16.00 -5.28 1.81
C LEU A 328 14.67 -5.78 2.41
N VAL A 329 14.26 -7.01 2.09
CA VAL A 329 13.07 -7.64 2.67
C VAL A 329 13.23 -7.77 4.19
N ARG A 330 14.36 -8.28 4.68
CA ARG A 330 14.63 -8.39 6.13
C ARG A 330 14.66 -7.02 6.80
N THR A 331 15.28 -6.03 6.18
CA THR A 331 15.32 -4.67 6.74
C THR A 331 13.94 -4.05 6.81
N SER A 332 13.10 -4.21 5.78
CA SER A 332 11.71 -3.75 5.79
C SER A 332 10.91 -4.40 6.93
N GLN A 333 11.08 -5.69 7.14
CA GLN A 333 10.47 -6.45 8.25
C GLN A 333 10.94 -5.92 9.61
N LEU A 334 12.25 -5.74 9.82
CA LEU A 334 12.82 -5.19 11.06
C LEU A 334 12.31 -3.77 11.35
N LEU A 335 12.00 -3.00 10.32
CA LEU A 335 11.43 -1.66 10.42
C LEU A 335 9.91 -1.67 10.62
N GLY A 336 9.27 -2.85 10.68
CA GLY A 336 7.84 -3.01 10.96
C GLY A 336 6.93 -3.06 9.74
N GLN A 337 7.48 -3.06 8.50
CA GLN A 337 6.68 -3.23 7.28
C GLN A 337 7.08 -4.52 6.55
N ASP A 338 6.55 -5.64 7.02
CA ASP A 338 6.72 -6.93 6.36
C ASP A 338 5.74 -7.06 5.18
N LEU A 339 6.24 -7.01 3.95
CA LEU A 339 5.42 -7.09 2.75
C LEU A 339 4.60 -8.40 2.73
N LEU A 340 3.32 -8.31 2.35
CA LEU A 340 2.36 -9.44 2.34
C LEU A 340 2.06 -10.04 3.73
N ASP A 341 2.56 -9.41 4.80
CA ASP A 341 2.39 -9.91 6.16
C ASP A 341 2.16 -8.77 7.17
N PRO A 342 1.11 -7.96 6.97
CA PRO A 342 0.76 -6.91 7.92
C PRO A 342 0.40 -7.53 9.29
N PRO A 343 0.63 -6.79 10.41
CA PRO A 343 0.57 -7.34 11.75
C PRO A 343 -0.84 -7.74 12.22
N ASN A 344 -1.86 -7.16 11.63
CA ASN A 344 -3.26 -7.45 11.95
C ASN A 344 -4.19 -6.95 10.83
N VAL A 345 -5.49 -7.16 10.98
CA VAL A 345 -6.51 -6.81 9.98
C VAL A 345 -6.59 -5.31 9.65
N LYS A 346 -6.11 -4.42 10.54
CA LYS A 346 -6.05 -2.97 10.28
C LYS A 346 -4.86 -2.57 9.42
N GLY A 347 -4.01 -3.51 9.08
CA GLY A 347 -2.80 -3.28 8.31
C GLY A 347 -1.68 -2.61 9.11
N TRP A 348 -0.78 -1.93 8.42
CA TRP A 348 0.26 -1.10 9.03
C TRP A 348 -0.34 0.25 9.41
N THR A 349 -0.27 0.61 10.68
CA THR A 349 -0.87 1.85 11.21
C THR A 349 -0.17 3.13 10.72
N GLY A 350 1.09 3.05 10.38
CA GLY A 350 1.83 4.19 9.81
C GLY A 350 2.18 5.30 10.80
N GLY A 351 2.59 6.45 10.27
CA GLY A 351 2.87 7.65 11.04
C GLY A 351 4.01 7.49 12.04
N LYS A 352 3.81 7.99 13.25
CA LYS A 352 4.81 7.95 14.32
C LYS A 352 5.21 6.53 14.73
N GLN A 353 4.38 5.52 14.44
CA GLN A 353 4.70 4.12 14.77
C GLN A 353 5.84 3.54 13.93
N TRP A 354 6.23 4.21 12.84
CA TRP A 354 7.42 3.85 12.09
C TRP A 354 8.74 4.24 12.76
N ILE A 355 8.68 5.04 13.84
CA ILE A 355 9.87 5.64 14.47
C ILE A 355 9.83 5.35 15.98
N ASP A 356 10.75 4.53 16.40
CA ASP A 356 11.20 4.36 17.77
C ASP A 356 12.74 4.35 17.80
N THR A 357 13.34 4.17 18.97
CA THR A 357 14.81 4.16 19.11
C THR A 357 15.47 3.08 18.27
N GLN A 358 14.88 1.88 18.23
CA GLN A 358 15.44 0.75 17.48
C GLN A 358 15.30 0.95 15.96
N THR A 359 14.11 1.31 15.50
CA THR A 359 13.86 1.52 14.08
C THR A 359 14.63 2.71 13.54
N LEU A 360 14.82 3.78 14.32
CA LEU A 360 15.62 4.93 13.93
C LEU A 360 17.10 4.54 13.77
N LEU A 361 17.63 3.71 14.68
CA LEU A 361 19.01 3.20 14.57
C LEU A 361 19.18 2.35 13.30
N VAL A 362 18.24 1.45 13.00
CA VAL A 362 18.27 0.62 11.78
C VAL A 362 18.20 1.50 10.52
N ARG A 363 17.32 2.50 10.49
CA ARG A 363 17.18 3.47 9.40
C ARG A 363 18.48 4.23 9.15
N THR A 364 19.05 4.81 10.19
CA THR A 364 20.30 5.58 10.11
C THR A 364 21.49 4.71 9.71
N SER A 365 21.60 3.50 10.29
CA SER A 365 22.67 2.55 9.95
C SER A 365 22.61 2.12 8.49
N LEU A 366 21.43 1.84 7.96
CA LEU A 366 21.22 1.53 6.54
C LEU A 366 21.67 2.69 5.65
N LEU A 367 21.16 3.90 5.92
CA LEU A 367 21.45 5.09 5.11
C LEU A 367 22.95 5.43 5.16
N ASN A 368 23.58 5.32 6.32
CA ASN A 368 25.02 5.53 6.45
C ASN A 368 25.82 4.48 5.67
N ARG A 369 25.38 3.21 5.68
CA ARG A 369 26.03 2.14 4.91
C ARG A 369 25.89 2.35 3.40
N LEU A 370 24.70 2.73 2.91
CA LEU A 370 24.45 3.02 1.50
C LEU A 370 25.33 4.18 1.00
N THR A 371 25.56 5.19 1.85
CA THR A 371 26.30 6.40 1.48
C THR A 371 27.79 6.37 1.85
N ARG A 372 28.32 5.19 2.23
CA ARG A 372 29.78 5.05 2.48
C ARG A 372 30.58 5.32 1.19
N HIS A 373 31.67 6.05 1.38
CA HIS A 373 32.66 6.22 0.30
C HIS A 373 33.34 4.88 0.02
N THR A 374 33.13 4.38 -1.19
CA THR A 374 33.73 3.13 -1.70
C THR A 374 34.37 3.41 -3.07
N LYS A 375 35.03 2.41 -3.67
CA LYS A 375 35.53 2.50 -5.05
C LYS A 375 34.40 2.84 -6.07
N ALA A 376 33.14 2.55 -5.73
CA ALA A 376 31.97 2.91 -6.54
C ALA A 376 31.60 4.41 -6.44
N SER A 377 32.17 5.19 -5.53
CA SER A 377 31.76 6.57 -5.28
C SER A 377 31.88 7.47 -6.51
N ALA A 378 32.95 7.33 -7.29
CA ALA A 378 33.13 8.08 -8.55
C ALA A 378 31.99 7.77 -9.56
N HIS A 379 31.57 6.51 -9.68
CA HIS A 379 30.47 6.11 -10.53
C HIS A 379 29.11 6.67 -10.04
N VAL A 380 28.90 6.67 -8.73
CA VAL A 380 27.70 7.30 -8.10
C VAL A 380 27.69 8.78 -8.42
N GLU A 381 28.81 9.49 -8.23
CA GLU A 381 28.92 10.93 -8.47
C GLU A 381 28.62 11.33 -9.91
N GLN A 382 29.11 10.56 -10.88
CA GLN A 382 28.82 10.77 -12.30
C GLN A 382 27.34 10.63 -12.67
N ARG A 383 26.60 9.83 -11.91
CA ARG A 383 25.15 9.55 -12.11
C ARG A 383 24.24 10.43 -11.26
N LEU A 384 24.78 11.22 -10.34
CA LEU A 384 24.01 12.25 -9.64
C LEU A 384 23.60 13.36 -10.62
N PRO A 385 22.50 14.06 -10.34
CA PRO A 385 22.03 15.17 -11.18
C PRO A 385 23.14 16.17 -11.47
N LYS A 386 23.21 16.61 -12.73
CA LYS A 386 24.19 17.60 -13.18
C LYS A 386 23.78 19.02 -12.77
N THR A 387 23.58 19.28 -11.49
CA THR A 387 23.35 20.63 -10.96
C THR A 387 24.57 21.05 -10.16
N GLU A 388 25.00 22.30 -10.32
CA GLU A 388 26.03 22.95 -9.50
C GLU A 388 25.40 23.64 -8.29
N ASN A 389 24.08 23.81 -8.31
CA ASN A 389 23.34 24.45 -7.23
C ASN A 389 23.07 23.47 -6.08
N GLY A 390 23.81 23.61 -4.99
CA GLY A 390 23.61 22.81 -3.78
C GLY A 390 22.21 22.94 -3.18
N GLU A 391 21.52 24.06 -3.35
CA GLU A 391 20.15 24.28 -2.91
C GLU A 391 19.16 23.39 -3.67
N GLU A 392 19.35 23.15 -4.96
CA GLU A 392 18.53 22.20 -5.72
C GLU A 392 18.68 20.77 -5.19
N VAL A 393 19.88 20.37 -4.77
CA VAL A 393 20.11 19.04 -4.16
C VAL A 393 19.39 18.94 -2.81
N VAL A 394 19.43 20.01 -2.00
CA VAL A 394 18.67 20.08 -0.75
C VAL A 394 17.17 19.94 -1.02
N ASN A 395 16.63 20.75 -1.93
CA ASN A 395 15.21 20.75 -2.29
C ASN A 395 14.76 19.44 -2.95
N TRP A 396 15.68 18.71 -3.59
CA TRP A 396 15.40 17.38 -4.13
C TRP A 396 15.22 16.34 -3.03
N LEU A 397 16.13 16.30 -2.06
CA LEU A 397 16.17 15.22 -1.06
C LEU A 397 15.32 15.52 0.17
N LEU A 398 15.15 16.77 0.57
CA LEU A 398 14.44 17.14 1.78
C LEU A 398 13.11 17.87 1.49
N PRO A 399 12.04 17.56 2.26
CA PRO A 399 10.75 18.26 2.15
C PRO A 399 10.74 19.64 2.82
N ARG A 400 11.72 19.90 3.69
CA ARG A 400 11.89 21.11 4.49
C ARG A 400 13.38 21.42 4.63
N LYS A 401 13.70 22.56 5.22
CA LYS A 401 15.09 22.92 5.54
C LYS A 401 15.77 21.82 6.37
N PRO A 402 17.06 21.58 6.16
CA PRO A 402 17.84 20.66 6.97
C PRO A 402 17.73 20.98 8.45
N SER A 403 17.67 19.94 9.28
CA SER A 403 17.71 20.07 10.75
C SER A 403 19.13 20.18 11.28
N LEU A 404 20.11 19.71 10.52
CA LEU A 404 21.53 19.72 10.88
C LEU A 404 22.31 20.73 9.99
N ALA A 405 23.42 21.22 10.50
CA ALA A 405 24.33 22.05 9.72
C ALA A 405 24.88 21.25 8.52
N LEU A 406 24.85 21.87 7.36
CA LEU A 406 25.40 21.27 6.15
C LEU A 406 26.92 21.39 6.11
N PRO A 407 27.65 20.49 5.45
CA PRO A 407 29.10 20.57 5.32
C PRO A 407 29.51 21.81 4.57
N THR A 408 30.48 22.52 5.14
CA THR A 408 31.09 23.71 4.52
C THR A 408 32.07 23.35 3.40
N THR A 409 32.58 22.13 3.39
CA THR A 409 33.53 21.67 2.39
C THR A 409 32.77 21.18 1.12
N PRO A 410 33.17 21.66 -0.07
CA PRO A 410 32.52 21.28 -1.32
C PRO A 410 32.66 19.80 -1.61
N GLY A 411 31.62 19.22 -2.22
CA GLY A 411 31.55 17.83 -2.67
C GLY A 411 30.14 17.30 -2.66
N LYS A 412 29.61 17.02 -3.84
CA LYS A 412 28.21 16.57 -4.04
C LYS A 412 27.89 15.32 -3.23
N LEU A 413 28.78 14.34 -3.18
CA LEU A 413 28.59 13.12 -2.39
C LEU A 413 28.52 13.36 -0.89
N ARG A 414 29.33 14.30 -0.38
CA ARG A 414 29.27 14.68 1.05
C ARG A 414 27.98 15.38 1.39
N LEU A 415 27.51 16.26 0.52
CA LEU A 415 26.23 16.92 0.67
C LEU A 415 25.09 15.89 0.66
N VAL A 416 25.03 15.00 -0.34
CA VAL A 416 24.02 13.95 -0.41
C VAL A 416 24.04 13.08 0.85
N LYS A 417 25.22 12.68 1.34
CA LYS A 417 25.34 11.91 2.58
C LYS A 417 24.79 12.66 3.78
N ALA A 418 25.14 13.93 3.94
CA ALA A 418 24.65 14.76 5.03
C ALA A 418 23.12 14.90 4.99
N LEU A 419 22.54 15.13 3.81
CA LEU A 419 21.11 15.27 3.61
C LEU A 419 20.35 13.97 3.87
N VAL A 420 20.86 12.82 3.43
CA VAL A 420 20.24 11.52 3.65
C VAL A 420 20.27 11.11 5.13
N LEU A 421 21.27 11.54 5.87
CA LEU A 421 21.38 11.30 7.32
C LEU A 421 20.67 12.38 8.16
N ASP A 422 20.21 13.47 7.57
CA ASP A 422 19.42 14.50 8.27
C ASP A 422 18.07 13.90 8.73
N PRO A 423 17.60 14.19 9.96
CA PRO A 423 16.28 13.75 10.43
C PRO A 423 15.14 14.13 9.50
N THR A 424 15.22 15.24 8.79
CA THR A 424 14.23 15.71 7.81
C THR A 424 14.08 14.74 6.63
N TYR A 425 15.11 13.96 6.31
CA TYR A 425 15.04 12.92 5.26
C TYR A 425 14.04 11.80 5.58
N GLN A 426 13.72 11.58 6.84
CA GLN A 426 12.70 10.61 7.25
C GLN A 426 11.28 11.03 6.87
N LEU A 427 11.09 12.27 6.41
CA LEU A 427 9.80 12.87 6.06
C LEU A 427 9.57 12.91 4.54
N LYS A 428 8.27 13.02 4.17
CA LYS A 428 7.85 13.21 2.77
C LYS A 428 6.72 14.22 2.66
#